data_2616fb72b6d75d935644f25bd9714e94
#
_entry.id   2616fb72b6d75d935644f25bd9714e94
#
_cell.length_a   1.000
_cell.length_b   1.000
_cell.length_c   1.000
_cell.angle_alpha   90.00
_cell.angle_beta   90.00
_cell.angle_gamma   90.00
#
_symmetry.space_group_name_H-M   'P 1'
#
loop_
_entity.id
_entity.type
_entity.pdbx_description
1 polymer ?
#
loop_
_entity_poly.entity_id
_entity_poly.type
_entity_poly.pdbx_seq_one_letter_code
_entity_poly.pdbx_strand_id
1 'polypeptide(L)'
;MEEVVPRNAPARILVGNTFPLSLVRRRAVIQPKGLPEFQSRAAAGVVSFWGHPSTLSAASAFAGLDLTPARERPALRLSADLLPVLDGEVFRECWMLSPDFTPGFRPALGEEVRPDQITGWQILRLTFPDEA
;
A
#
# COMPACT_ATOMS: atom_id res chain seq x y z
N MET A 1 17.36 15.11 -25.28
CA MET A 1 17.85 15.61 -23.99
C MET A 1 17.26 14.79 -22.89
N GLU A 2 18.11 14.22 -22.08
CA GLU A 2 17.62 13.39 -21.00
C GLU A 2 16.91 14.23 -19.95
N GLU A 3 15.74 13.78 -19.55
CA GLU A 3 15.05 14.38 -18.46
C GLU A 3 15.75 13.97 -17.17
N VAL A 4 16.31 14.93 -16.48
CA VAL A 4 17.00 14.66 -15.23
C VAL A 4 15.97 14.68 -14.12
N VAL A 5 15.66 13.50 -13.59
CA VAL A 5 14.83 13.39 -12.40
C VAL A 5 15.69 13.80 -11.21
N PRO A 6 15.27 14.82 -10.42
CA PRO A 6 16.02 15.19 -9.23
C PRO A 6 16.21 14.01 -8.30
N ARG A 7 17.42 13.83 -7.77
CA ARG A 7 17.74 12.71 -6.87
C ARG A 7 16.87 12.68 -5.63
N ASN A 8 16.43 13.83 -5.18
CA ASN A 8 15.62 13.98 -3.97
C ASN A 8 14.13 14.12 -4.28
N ALA A 9 13.71 13.92 -5.54
CA ALA A 9 12.29 13.86 -5.85
C ALA A 9 11.68 12.65 -5.15
N PRO A 10 10.56 12.83 -4.41
CA PRO A 10 9.93 11.71 -3.75
C PRO A 10 9.48 10.67 -4.77
N ALA A 11 9.84 9.42 -4.54
CA ALA A 11 9.33 8.31 -5.33
C ALA A 11 7.87 8.05 -4.97
N ARG A 12 7.12 7.49 -5.92
CA ARG A 12 5.76 7.04 -5.63
C ARG A 12 5.79 5.93 -4.61
N ILE A 13 4.71 5.77 -3.87
CA ILE A 13 4.57 4.71 -2.88
C ILE A 13 3.62 3.63 -3.37
N LEU A 14 3.84 2.42 -2.92
CA LEU A 14 2.95 1.30 -3.18
C LEU A 14 1.94 1.23 -2.03
N VAL A 15 0.65 1.13 -2.36
CA VAL A 15 -0.42 1.08 -1.35
C VAL A 15 -1.27 -0.15 -1.56
N GLY A 16 -1.48 -0.91 -0.50
CA GLY A 16 -2.31 -2.10 -0.53
C GLY A 16 -2.97 -2.38 0.80
N ASN A 17 -3.76 -3.44 0.85
CA ASN A 17 -4.37 -3.91 2.09
C ASN A 17 -3.42 -4.79 2.90
N THR A 18 -2.42 -5.35 2.26
CA THR A 18 -1.41 -6.18 2.89
C THR A 18 -0.17 -6.25 1.98
N PHE A 19 0.90 -6.82 2.50
CA PHE A 19 2.10 -7.10 1.70
C PHE A 19 2.46 -8.56 1.88
N PRO A 20 2.71 -9.32 0.79
CA PRO A 20 3.05 -10.74 0.90
C PRO A 20 4.38 -10.94 1.62
N LEU A 21 4.36 -11.64 2.74
CA LEU A 21 5.57 -11.90 3.52
C LEU A 21 6.59 -12.72 2.73
N SER A 22 6.14 -13.53 1.79
CA SER A 22 7.03 -14.30 0.92
C SER A 22 7.94 -13.43 0.05
N LEU A 23 7.58 -12.16 -0.13
CA LEU A 23 8.38 -11.20 -0.89
C LEU A 23 9.31 -10.37 0.00
N VAL A 24 9.33 -10.60 1.29
CA VAL A 24 10.29 -9.95 2.19
C VAL A 24 11.55 -10.80 2.23
N ARG A 25 12.53 -10.43 1.41
CA ARG A 25 13.78 -11.18 1.23
C ARG A 25 15.01 -10.37 1.61
N ARG A 26 14.80 -9.24 2.25
CA ARG A 26 15.86 -8.40 2.79
C ARG A 26 15.32 -7.69 4.01
N ARG A 27 16.19 -6.96 4.71
CA ARG A 27 15.77 -6.22 5.90
C ARG A 27 14.63 -5.25 5.54
N ALA A 28 13.59 -5.30 6.35
CA ALA A 28 12.43 -4.42 6.21
C ALA A 28 12.08 -3.87 7.59
N VAL A 29 11.55 -2.66 7.60
CA VAL A 29 11.10 -2.00 8.83
C VAL A 29 9.62 -1.67 8.66
N ILE A 30 8.81 -2.12 9.60
CA ILE A 30 7.36 -1.86 9.61
C ILE A 30 7.08 -0.95 10.80
N GLN A 31 6.42 0.17 10.53
CA GLN A 31 6.08 1.16 11.56
C GLN A 31 4.61 1.56 11.45
N PRO A 32 3.88 1.63 12.57
CA PRO A 32 2.56 2.24 12.55
C PRO A 32 2.69 3.75 12.33
N LYS A 33 1.78 4.28 11.52
CA LYS A 33 1.76 5.71 11.15
C LYS A 33 0.33 6.24 11.21
N GLY A 34 0.20 7.56 11.18
CA GLY A 34 -1.08 8.23 11.14
C GLY A 34 -1.51 8.60 9.73
N LEU A 35 -2.79 8.94 9.60
CA LEU A 35 -3.34 9.33 8.30
C LEU A 35 -2.66 10.57 7.71
N PRO A 36 -2.35 11.64 8.48
CA PRO A 36 -1.67 12.80 7.90
C PRO A 36 -0.31 12.46 7.30
N GLU A 37 0.44 11.57 7.93
CA GLU A 37 1.74 11.14 7.41
C GLU A 37 1.57 10.37 6.11
N PHE A 38 0.57 9.48 6.05
CA PHE A 38 0.25 8.75 4.84
C PHE A 38 -0.13 9.70 3.71
N GLN A 39 -1.03 10.64 3.97
CA GLN A 39 -1.48 11.60 2.95
C GLN A 39 -0.33 12.46 2.45
N SER A 40 0.58 12.86 3.32
CA SER A 40 1.76 13.62 2.93
C SER A 40 2.65 12.82 1.96
N ARG A 41 2.86 11.56 2.23
CA ARG A 41 3.65 10.71 1.33
C ARG A 41 2.90 10.41 0.03
N ALA A 42 1.59 10.20 0.12
CA ALA A 42 0.76 9.90 -1.04
C ALA A 42 0.72 11.04 -2.05
N ALA A 43 1.00 12.27 -1.61
CA ALA A 43 1.06 13.42 -2.51
C ALA A 43 2.12 13.28 -3.60
N ALA A 44 3.15 12.47 -3.38
CA ALA A 44 4.17 12.18 -4.37
C ALA A 44 3.70 11.20 -5.46
N GLY A 45 2.56 10.58 -5.26
CA GLY A 45 1.98 9.61 -6.17
C GLY A 45 1.84 8.24 -5.53
N VAL A 46 0.79 7.54 -5.92
CA VAL A 46 0.43 6.24 -5.36
C VAL A 46 0.25 5.23 -6.48
N VAL A 47 0.81 4.04 -6.29
CA VAL A 47 0.49 2.89 -7.12
C VAL A 47 -0.24 1.90 -6.22
N SER A 48 -1.48 1.61 -6.55
CA SER A 48 -2.32 0.72 -5.75
C SER A 48 -2.15 -0.72 -6.20
N PHE A 49 -2.02 -1.61 -5.21
CA PHE A 49 -2.11 -3.04 -5.50
C PHE A 49 -3.12 -3.72 -4.54
N TRP A 50 -4.21 -3.04 -4.32
CA TRP A 50 -5.26 -3.47 -3.40
C TRP A 50 -5.89 -4.79 -3.85
N GLY A 51 -5.73 -5.83 -3.05
CA GLY A 51 -6.17 -7.18 -3.39
C GLY A 51 -7.46 -7.63 -2.72
N HIS A 52 -8.14 -6.74 -2.00
CA HIS A 52 -9.36 -7.06 -1.25
C HIS A 52 -10.54 -6.21 -1.75
N PRO A 53 -11.27 -6.66 -2.78
CA PRO A 53 -12.30 -5.82 -3.41
C PRO A 53 -13.37 -5.30 -2.46
N SER A 54 -13.74 -6.07 -1.45
CA SER A 54 -14.81 -5.69 -0.52
C SER A 54 -14.49 -4.49 0.35
N THR A 55 -13.23 -4.12 0.50
CA THR A 55 -12.82 -2.95 1.30
C THR A 55 -12.29 -1.79 0.46
N LEU A 56 -12.24 -1.94 -0.85
CA LEU A 56 -11.61 -0.96 -1.73
C LEU A 56 -12.27 0.42 -1.65
N SER A 57 -13.60 0.47 -1.72
CA SER A 57 -14.35 1.74 -1.64
C SER A 57 -14.14 2.42 -0.30
N ALA A 58 -14.22 1.66 0.79
CA ALA A 58 -14.02 2.21 2.13
C ALA A 58 -12.61 2.74 2.31
N ALA A 59 -11.61 2.03 1.80
CA ALA A 59 -10.23 2.46 1.87
C ALA A 59 -9.99 3.73 1.07
N SER A 60 -10.57 3.82 -0.13
CA SER A 60 -10.47 5.01 -0.97
C SER A 60 -11.07 6.23 -0.28
N ALA A 61 -12.23 6.07 0.33
CA ALA A 61 -12.89 7.15 1.08
C ALA A 61 -12.06 7.57 2.29
N PHE A 62 -11.55 6.62 3.05
CA PHE A 62 -10.73 6.91 4.23
C PHE A 62 -9.45 7.64 3.86
N ALA A 63 -8.76 7.18 2.84
CA ALA A 63 -7.48 7.74 2.42
C ALA A 63 -7.63 9.06 1.67
N GLY A 64 -8.82 9.36 1.16
CA GLY A 64 -9.03 10.52 0.28
C GLY A 64 -8.35 10.33 -1.08
N LEU A 65 -8.22 9.10 -1.52
CA LEU A 65 -7.56 8.73 -2.77
C LEU A 65 -8.46 7.82 -3.58
N ASP A 66 -8.27 7.84 -4.88
CA ASP A 66 -8.96 6.92 -5.79
C ASP A 66 -8.08 5.67 -5.95
N LEU A 67 -8.21 4.73 -5.02
CA LEU A 67 -7.44 3.49 -5.05
C LEU A 67 -8.03 2.53 -6.09
N THR A 68 -7.15 1.94 -6.87
CA THR A 68 -7.56 0.98 -7.89
C THR A 68 -7.31 -0.46 -7.41
N PRO A 69 -8.12 -1.43 -7.85
CA PRO A 69 -7.85 -2.82 -7.49
C PRO A 69 -6.58 -3.30 -8.16
N ALA A 70 -5.92 -4.27 -7.53
CA ALA A 70 -4.82 -4.95 -8.16
C ALA A 70 -5.31 -5.63 -9.44
N ARG A 71 -4.48 -5.61 -10.46
CA ARG A 71 -4.79 -6.36 -11.68
C ARG A 71 -4.82 -7.84 -11.37
N GLU A 72 -5.60 -8.58 -12.15
CA GLU A 72 -5.76 -10.02 -11.99
C GLU A 72 -4.43 -10.77 -11.94
N ARG A 73 -3.41 -10.24 -12.60
CA ARG A 73 -2.05 -10.78 -12.56
C ARG A 73 -1.03 -9.67 -12.43
N PRO A 74 -1.02 -8.93 -11.34
CA PRO A 74 0.15 -8.15 -11.11
C PRO A 74 1.12 -9.13 -10.55
N ALA A 75 2.05 -9.45 -11.28
CA ALA A 75 3.15 -10.08 -10.62
C ALA A 75 3.87 -8.99 -9.85
N LEU A 76 3.50 -8.82 -8.61
CA LEU A 76 4.38 -8.14 -7.68
C LEU A 76 5.60 -9.02 -7.55
N ARG A 77 6.74 -8.52 -8.01
CA ARG A 77 7.98 -9.28 -8.09
C ARG A 77 9.07 -8.59 -7.28
N LEU A 78 10.21 -9.23 -7.19
CA LEU A 78 11.38 -8.61 -6.58
C LEU A 78 12.39 -8.23 -7.66
N SER A 79 13.01 -7.06 -7.48
CA SER A 79 14.13 -6.62 -8.30
C SER A 79 15.39 -7.41 -7.95
N ALA A 80 16.48 -7.16 -8.67
CA ALA A 80 17.78 -7.73 -8.34
C ALA A 80 18.22 -7.36 -6.93
N ASP A 81 17.81 -6.19 -6.44
CA ASP A 81 18.11 -5.73 -5.08
C ASP A 81 17.07 -6.18 -4.05
N LEU A 82 16.19 -7.09 -4.42
CA LEU A 82 15.14 -7.64 -3.56
C LEU A 82 14.13 -6.58 -3.08
N LEU A 83 13.87 -5.58 -3.92
CA LEU A 83 12.84 -4.58 -3.70
C LEU A 83 11.58 -4.92 -4.50
N PRO A 84 10.39 -4.57 -4.00
CA PRO A 84 9.17 -4.85 -4.75
C PRO A 84 9.11 -4.10 -6.07
N VAL A 85 8.68 -4.79 -7.10
CA VAL A 85 8.49 -4.24 -8.45
C VAL A 85 7.06 -4.53 -8.90
N LEU A 86 6.36 -3.51 -9.37
CA LEU A 86 5.04 -3.65 -9.96
C LEU A 86 5.01 -2.89 -11.27
N ASP A 87 4.64 -3.57 -12.35
CA ASP A 87 4.57 -2.98 -13.70
C ASP A 87 5.87 -2.24 -14.08
N GLY A 88 7.01 -2.83 -13.74
CA GLY A 88 8.32 -2.26 -14.08
C GLY A 88 8.81 -1.15 -13.18
N GLU A 89 8.03 -0.73 -12.21
CA GLU A 89 8.41 0.30 -11.25
C GLU A 89 8.88 -0.33 -9.95
N VAL A 90 10.02 0.15 -9.41
CA VAL A 90 10.62 -0.34 -8.19
C VAL A 90 10.20 0.55 -7.02
N PHE A 91 9.79 -0.06 -5.91
CA PHE A 91 9.34 0.67 -4.72
C PHE A 91 10.24 0.38 -3.53
N ARG A 92 10.56 1.42 -2.79
CA ARG A 92 11.27 1.31 -1.50
C ARG A 92 10.35 1.48 -0.31
N GLU A 93 9.10 1.82 -0.57
CA GLU A 93 8.13 2.13 0.48
C GLU A 93 6.77 1.60 0.08
N CYS A 94 6.17 0.85 0.99
CA CYS A 94 4.82 0.32 0.82
C CYS A 94 4.00 0.70 2.05
N TRP A 95 2.77 1.14 1.80
CA TRP A 95 1.84 1.45 2.88
C TRP A 95 0.68 0.47 2.85
N MET A 96 0.33 -0.02 4.03
CA MET A 96 -0.75 -0.98 4.19
C MET A 96 -1.85 -0.35 5.03
N LEU A 97 -3.07 -0.39 4.51
CA LEU A 97 -4.25 0.13 5.21
C LEU A 97 -5.15 -1.06 5.55
N SER A 98 -5.36 -1.30 6.83
CA SER A 98 -6.20 -2.40 7.31
C SER A 98 -7.34 -1.88 8.15
N PRO A 99 -8.60 -2.22 7.82
CA PRO A 99 -9.72 -1.78 8.62
C PRO A 99 -9.88 -2.64 9.88
N ASP A 100 -10.33 -1.99 10.96
CA ASP A 100 -10.82 -2.67 12.16
C ASP A 100 -12.34 -2.72 12.06
N PHE A 101 -12.90 -3.91 12.17
CA PHE A 101 -14.33 -4.09 12.00
C PHE A 101 -15.09 -3.99 13.34
N THR A 102 -16.36 -3.66 13.23
CA THR A 102 -17.29 -3.72 14.36
C THR A 102 -17.22 -5.10 14.99
N PRO A 103 -17.19 -5.21 16.34
CA PRO A 103 -17.16 -6.51 17.00
C PRO A 103 -18.28 -7.43 16.51
N GLY A 104 -17.93 -8.66 16.20
CA GLY A 104 -18.87 -9.64 15.68
C GLY A 104 -19.12 -9.58 14.19
N PHE A 105 -18.69 -8.51 13.52
CA PHE A 105 -18.83 -8.41 12.06
C PHE A 105 -17.69 -9.15 11.36
N ARG A 106 -18.05 -9.96 10.39
CA ARG A 106 -17.12 -10.64 9.50
C ARG A 106 -17.61 -10.47 8.07
N PRO A 107 -16.85 -9.80 7.19
CA PRO A 107 -17.28 -9.63 5.81
C PRO A 107 -17.35 -11.00 5.10
N ALA A 108 -18.45 -11.22 4.40
CA ALA A 108 -18.57 -12.39 3.54
C ALA A 108 -17.74 -12.17 2.27
N LEU A 109 -17.31 -13.27 1.67
CA LEU A 109 -16.55 -13.20 0.43
C LEU A 109 -17.39 -12.53 -0.66
N GLY A 110 -16.84 -11.48 -1.27
CA GLY A 110 -17.50 -10.73 -2.32
C GLY A 110 -18.50 -9.67 -1.84
N GLU A 111 -18.73 -9.57 -0.54
CA GLU A 111 -19.60 -8.54 0.03
C GLU A 111 -18.81 -7.26 0.24
N GLU A 112 -19.38 -6.14 -0.21
CA GLU A 112 -18.75 -4.84 0.01
C GLU A 112 -18.91 -4.41 1.46
N VAL A 113 -17.80 -4.01 2.07
CA VAL A 113 -17.78 -3.51 3.44
C VAL A 113 -18.15 -2.03 3.45
N ARG A 114 -19.16 -1.67 4.25
CA ARG A 114 -19.60 -0.29 4.38
C ARG A 114 -18.78 0.45 5.44
N PRO A 115 -18.64 1.77 5.30
CA PRO A 115 -17.90 2.56 6.29
C PRO A 115 -18.42 2.42 7.72
N ASP A 116 -19.72 2.22 7.93
CA ASP A 116 -20.31 2.06 9.25
C ASP A 116 -19.95 0.72 9.92
N GLN A 117 -19.39 -0.20 9.16
CA GLN A 117 -18.93 -1.50 9.68
C GLN A 117 -17.47 -1.47 10.10
N ILE A 118 -16.82 -0.33 9.91
CA ILE A 118 -15.40 -0.14 10.22
C ILE A 118 -15.31 0.81 11.41
N THR A 119 -14.60 0.38 12.46
CA THR A 119 -14.42 1.18 13.67
C THR A 119 -13.13 1.99 13.65
N GLY A 120 -12.18 1.65 12.78
CA GLY A 120 -10.92 2.34 12.68
C GLY A 120 -10.06 1.73 11.60
N TRP A 121 -8.89 2.32 11.41
CA TRP A 121 -7.92 1.86 10.42
C TRP A 121 -6.54 1.77 11.04
N GLN A 122 -5.85 0.70 10.73
CA GLN A 122 -4.43 0.58 11.00
C GLN A 122 -3.66 0.98 9.75
N ILE A 123 -2.68 1.85 9.91
CA ILE A 123 -1.81 2.29 8.83
C ILE A 123 -0.40 1.86 9.16
N LEU A 124 0.20 1.05 8.30
CA LEU A 124 1.56 0.58 8.48
C LEU A 124 2.41 1.03 7.30
N ARG A 125 3.60 1.53 7.61
CA ARG A 125 4.60 1.87 6.62
C ARG A 125 5.68 0.80 6.61
N LEU A 126 5.88 0.19 5.45
CA LEU A 126 6.93 -0.80 5.23
C LEU A 126 8.03 -0.16 4.40
N THR A 127 9.25 -0.17 4.91
CA THR A 127 10.41 0.36 4.18
C THR A 127 11.51 -0.69 4.11
N PHE A 128 12.34 -0.55 3.10
CA PHE A 128 13.48 -1.43 2.88
C PHE A 128 14.75 -0.59 2.94
N PRO A 129 15.32 -0.37 4.14
CA PRO A 129 16.50 0.46 4.27
C PRO A 129 17.70 -0.19 3.58
N ASP A 130 18.61 0.65 3.10
CA ASP A 130 19.84 0.16 2.56
C ASP A 130 20.66 -0.48 3.68
N GLU A 131 21.29 -1.60 3.38
CA GLU A 131 22.18 -2.24 4.31
C GLU A 131 23.55 -1.57 4.22
N ALA A 132 24.00 -1.09 5.34
CA ALA A 132 25.33 -0.50 5.42
C ALA A 132 26.41 -1.58 5.37
#